data_afd37d0531b6115699f282be5f5722f3
#
_entry.id   afd37d0531b6115699f282be5f5722f3
#
_cell.length_a   1.000
_cell.length_b   1.000
_cell.length_c   1.000
_cell.angle_alpha   90.00
_cell.angle_beta   90.00
_cell.angle_gamma   90.00
#
_symmetry.space_group_name_H-M   'P 1'
#
loop_
_entity.id
_entity.type
_entity.pdbx_description
1 polymer ?
#
loop_
_entity_poly.entity_id
_entity_poly.type
_entity_poly.pdbx_seq_one_letter_code
_entity_poly.pdbx_strand_id
1 'polypeptide(L)'
;MQSSGVGNCINMLSLSAIGRFPLLMLVTMRGEWAEFNPWQVPMSRATQPSLEAIGLKVMRAETPEDLVETVESAAALAYESDQQIAVLIGQRLIGKKKW
;
A
#
# COMPACT_ATOMS: atom_id res chain seq x y z
N MET A 1 -1.13 5.58 -4.48
CA MET A 1 -2.31 5.11 -5.27
C MET A 1 -3.42 4.64 -4.34
N GLN A 2 -4.61 4.49 -4.85
CA GLN A 2 -5.69 3.84 -4.12
C GLN A 2 -5.53 2.33 -4.19
N SER A 3 -6.12 1.63 -3.20
CA SER A 3 -6.07 0.16 -3.16
C SER A 3 -6.63 -0.48 -4.43
N SER A 4 -7.65 0.13 -5.05
CA SER A 4 -8.21 -0.38 -6.29
C SER A 4 -7.23 -0.35 -7.47
N GLY A 5 -6.20 0.47 -7.40
CA GLY A 5 -5.18 0.55 -8.44
C GLY A 5 -4.13 -0.55 -8.38
N VAL A 6 -4.04 -1.24 -7.26
CA VAL A 6 -3.01 -2.26 -7.04
C VAL A 6 -3.13 -3.40 -8.06
N GLY A 7 -4.36 -3.83 -8.35
CA GLY A 7 -4.57 -4.89 -9.33
C GLY A 7 -4.01 -4.58 -10.71
N ASN A 8 -4.00 -3.31 -11.10
CA ASN A 8 -3.48 -2.88 -12.39
C ASN A 8 -1.94 -2.82 -12.43
N CYS A 9 -1.29 -2.90 -11.28
CA CYS A 9 0.16 -2.76 -11.16
C CYS A 9 0.89 -4.06 -10.86
N ILE A 10 0.19 -5.17 -10.69
CA ILE A 10 0.78 -6.42 -10.22
C ILE A 10 1.96 -6.88 -11.10
N ASN A 11 1.82 -6.82 -12.42
CA ASN A 11 2.89 -7.22 -13.31
C ASN A 11 4.15 -6.36 -13.15
N MET A 12 3.97 -5.05 -13.03
CA MET A 12 5.10 -4.14 -12.82
C MET A 12 5.78 -4.40 -11.49
N LEU A 13 4.97 -4.65 -10.45
CA LEU A 13 5.49 -4.90 -9.11
C LEU A 13 6.27 -6.22 -9.05
N SER A 14 5.82 -7.25 -9.75
CA SER A 14 6.54 -8.51 -9.77
C SER A 14 7.88 -8.36 -10.51
N LEU A 15 7.95 -7.55 -11.56
CA LEU A 15 9.20 -7.26 -12.25
C LEU A 15 10.17 -6.53 -11.31
N SER A 16 9.68 -5.57 -10.54
CA SER A 16 10.49 -4.85 -9.57
C SER A 16 11.07 -5.79 -8.52
N ALA A 17 10.27 -6.75 -8.05
CA ALA A 17 10.73 -7.73 -7.06
C ALA A 17 11.84 -8.62 -7.61
N ILE A 18 11.73 -9.10 -8.86
CA ILE A 18 12.75 -9.92 -9.49
C ILE A 18 14.02 -9.13 -9.75
N GLY A 19 13.90 -7.91 -10.22
CA GLY A 19 15.04 -7.05 -10.54
C GLY A 19 15.70 -6.41 -9.32
N ARG A 20 15.13 -6.55 -8.14
CA ARG A 20 15.60 -5.96 -6.90
C ARG A 20 15.77 -4.45 -6.96
N PHE A 21 14.88 -3.79 -7.68
CA PHE A 21 14.88 -2.34 -7.70
C PHE A 21 14.29 -1.81 -6.39
N PRO A 22 14.93 -0.80 -5.75
CA PRO A 22 14.29 -0.18 -4.59
C PRO A 22 12.98 0.46 -5.00
N LEU A 23 11.92 0.20 -4.23
CA LEU A 23 10.60 0.72 -4.52
C LEU A 23 9.89 1.08 -3.22
N LEU A 24 9.40 2.30 -3.16
CA LEU A 24 8.52 2.73 -2.09
C LEU A 24 7.17 3.09 -2.71
N MET A 25 6.12 2.45 -2.23
CA MET A 25 4.78 2.62 -2.76
C MET A 25 3.84 3.03 -1.63
N LEU A 26 3.09 4.10 -1.82
CA LEU A 26 2.09 4.55 -0.87
C LEU A 26 0.71 4.21 -1.40
N VAL A 27 -0.06 3.48 -0.63
CA VAL A 27 -1.39 3.01 -1.03
C VAL A 27 -2.44 3.56 -0.07
N THR A 28 -3.35 4.38 -0.57
CA THR A 28 -4.48 4.86 0.22
C THR A 28 -5.58 3.80 0.19
N MET A 29 -5.93 3.28 1.36
CA MET A 29 -6.90 2.19 1.45
C MET A 29 -8.32 2.67 1.31
N ARG A 30 -9.14 1.88 0.63
CA ARG A 30 -10.58 2.07 0.49
C ARG A 30 -11.27 0.77 0.90
N GLY A 31 -12.55 0.86 1.21
CA GLY A 31 -13.33 -0.33 1.56
C GLY A 31 -13.14 -0.82 2.99
N GLU A 32 -12.55 -0.01 3.86
CA GLU A 32 -12.27 -0.38 5.24
C GLU A 32 -13.17 0.32 6.25
N TRP A 33 -13.47 1.60 6.00
CA TRP A 33 -14.22 2.42 6.94
C TRP A 33 -15.04 3.46 6.21
N ALA A 34 -16.33 3.54 6.53
CA ALA A 34 -17.23 4.54 5.95
C ALA A 34 -17.17 4.59 4.42
N GLU A 35 -17.01 3.44 3.79
CA GLU A 35 -16.91 3.36 2.34
C GLU A 35 -18.30 3.44 1.71
N PHE A 36 -18.49 4.35 0.77
CA PHE A 36 -19.76 4.49 0.05
C PHE A 36 -19.83 3.59 -1.18
N ASN A 37 -18.71 3.09 -1.67
CA ASN A 37 -18.65 2.28 -2.89
C ASN A 37 -18.33 0.83 -2.54
N PRO A 38 -19.32 -0.09 -2.60
CA PRO A 38 -19.08 -1.48 -2.20
C PRO A 38 -18.07 -2.22 -3.07
N TRP A 39 -17.79 -1.74 -4.27
CA TRP A 39 -16.80 -2.34 -5.16
C TRP A 39 -15.37 -2.25 -4.59
N GLN A 40 -15.13 -1.34 -3.67
CA GLN A 40 -13.81 -1.16 -3.05
C GLN A 40 -13.51 -2.20 -1.98
N VAL A 41 -14.54 -2.87 -1.44
CA VAL A 41 -14.36 -3.81 -0.33
C VAL A 41 -13.54 -5.05 -0.71
N PRO A 42 -13.87 -5.77 -1.81
CA PRO A 42 -13.05 -6.91 -2.21
C PRO A 42 -11.60 -6.53 -2.51
N MET A 43 -11.39 -5.39 -3.15
CA MET A 43 -10.04 -4.94 -3.48
C MET A 43 -9.26 -4.59 -2.23
N SER A 44 -9.91 -4.02 -1.23
CA SER A 44 -9.29 -3.75 0.07
C SER A 44 -8.79 -5.04 0.71
N ARG A 45 -9.60 -6.08 0.70
CA ARG A 45 -9.23 -7.37 1.28
C ARG A 45 -8.08 -8.04 0.52
N ALA A 46 -7.99 -7.82 -0.78
CA ALA A 46 -6.99 -8.45 -1.63
C ALA A 46 -5.66 -7.69 -1.67
N THR A 47 -5.64 -6.42 -1.30
CA THR A 47 -4.47 -5.55 -1.48
C THR A 47 -3.23 -6.07 -0.77
N GLN A 48 -3.28 -6.28 0.52
CA GLN A 48 -2.10 -6.73 1.27
C GLN A 48 -1.66 -8.13 0.87
N PRO A 49 -2.55 -9.14 0.81
CA PRO A 49 -2.13 -10.47 0.37
C PRO A 49 -1.52 -10.50 -1.02
N SER A 50 -2.06 -9.72 -1.96
CA SER A 50 -1.55 -9.65 -3.33
C SER A 50 -0.14 -9.07 -3.36
N LEU A 51 0.09 -7.99 -2.64
CA LEU A 51 1.41 -7.36 -2.58
C LEU A 51 2.44 -8.28 -1.93
N GLU A 52 2.07 -8.95 -0.86
CA GLU A 52 2.96 -9.89 -0.19
C GLU A 52 3.26 -11.10 -1.06
N ALA A 53 2.28 -11.59 -1.81
CA ALA A 53 2.45 -12.74 -2.69
C ALA A 53 3.49 -12.48 -3.79
N ILE A 54 3.63 -11.25 -4.26
CA ILE A 54 4.64 -10.91 -5.27
C ILE A 54 5.94 -10.40 -4.67
N GLY A 55 6.09 -10.48 -3.36
CA GLY A 55 7.36 -10.25 -2.70
C GLY A 55 7.55 -8.88 -2.06
N LEU A 56 6.52 -8.02 -2.04
CA LEU A 56 6.63 -6.74 -1.35
C LEU A 56 6.49 -6.92 0.16
N LYS A 57 7.26 -6.14 0.90
CA LYS A 57 7.06 -6.00 2.33
C LYS A 57 5.98 -4.94 2.55
N VAL A 58 5.00 -5.24 3.37
CA VAL A 58 3.86 -4.35 3.59
C VAL A 58 3.92 -3.79 5.01
N MET A 59 3.82 -2.47 5.11
CA MET A 59 3.69 -1.75 6.37
C MET A 59 2.37 -1.01 6.38
N ARG A 60 1.87 -0.66 7.56
CA ARG A 60 0.58 0.00 7.67
C ARG A 60 0.66 1.20 8.60
N ALA A 61 -0.02 2.29 8.24
CA ALA A 61 -0.15 3.50 9.05
C ALA A 61 -1.62 3.82 9.27
N GLU A 62 -2.01 4.06 10.53
CA GLU A 62 -3.40 4.34 10.90
C GLU A 62 -3.58 5.73 11.48
N THR A 63 -2.52 6.39 11.91
CA THR A 63 -2.58 7.75 12.47
C THR A 63 -1.58 8.65 11.77
N PRO A 64 -1.77 9.99 11.84
CA PRO A 64 -0.80 10.91 11.22
C PRO A 64 0.63 10.74 11.76
N GLU A 65 0.77 10.48 13.06
CA GLU A 65 2.08 10.26 13.68
C GLU A 65 2.73 8.99 13.15
N ASP A 66 1.95 7.91 13.08
CA ASP A 66 2.41 6.64 12.52
C ASP A 66 2.82 6.79 11.06
N LEU A 67 2.10 7.62 10.29
CA LEU A 67 2.37 7.78 8.88
C LEU A 67 3.78 8.31 8.64
N VAL A 68 4.18 9.37 9.33
CA VAL A 68 5.49 9.96 9.15
C VAL A 68 6.59 8.95 9.48
N GLU A 69 6.48 8.32 10.64
CA GLU A 69 7.47 7.36 11.12
C GLU A 69 7.55 6.13 10.19
N THR A 70 6.39 5.62 9.77
CA THR A 70 6.33 4.45 8.90
C THR A 70 6.93 4.74 7.53
N VAL A 71 6.64 5.90 6.95
CA VAL A 71 7.19 6.28 5.64
C VAL A 71 8.70 6.45 5.72
N GLU A 72 9.21 7.07 6.77
CA GLU A 72 10.65 7.22 6.96
C GLU A 72 11.34 5.87 7.07
N SER A 73 10.78 4.95 7.87
CA SER A 73 11.32 3.61 8.03
C SER A 73 11.26 2.82 6.73
N ALA A 74 10.15 2.93 6.01
CA ALA A 74 9.97 2.23 4.73
C ALA A 74 10.96 2.73 3.68
N ALA A 75 11.17 4.04 3.61
CA ALA A 75 12.12 4.62 2.66
C ALA A 75 13.54 4.15 2.96
N ALA A 76 13.95 4.13 4.23
CA ALA A 76 15.26 3.64 4.62
C ALA A 76 15.46 2.19 4.21
N LEU A 77 14.48 1.33 4.51
CA LEU A 77 14.55 -0.08 4.13
C LEU A 77 14.62 -0.27 2.61
N ALA A 78 13.80 0.48 1.86
CA ALA A 78 13.75 0.34 0.41
C ALA A 78 15.09 0.69 -0.22
N TYR A 79 15.63 1.84 0.14
CA TYR A 79 16.83 2.36 -0.53
C TYR A 79 18.14 1.83 0.02
N GLU A 80 18.17 1.45 1.30
CA GLU A 80 19.40 0.90 1.89
C GLU A 80 19.54 -0.61 1.68
N SER A 81 18.41 -1.32 1.49
CA SER A 81 18.41 -2.79 1.38
C SER A 81 17.89 -3.29 0.04
N ASP A 82 17.68 -2.41 -0.94
CA ASP A 82 17.14 -2.76 -2.26
C ASP A 82 15.83 -3.55 -2.17
N GLN A 83 14.93 -3.12 -1.27
CA GLN A 83 13.67 -3.79 -1.03
C GLN A 83 12.50 -3.05 -1.68
N GLN A 84 11.45 -3.79 -1.96
CA GLN A 84 10.18 -3.25 -2.43
C GLN A 84 9.22 -3.20 -1.25
N ILE A 85 8.77 -2.00 -0.90
CA ILE A 85 7.95 -1.80 0.28
C ILE A 85 6.70 -1.01 -0.07
N ALA A 86 5.56 -1.49 0.40
CA ALA A 86 4.29 -0.79 0.30
C ALA A 86 3.85 -0.32 1.68
N VAL A 87 3.48 0.95 1.79
CA VAL A 87 2.87 1.49 3.00
C VAL A 87 1.38 1.66 2.72
N LEU A 88 0.56 0.92 3.45
CA LEU A 88 -0.88 1.03 3.38
C LEU A 88 -1.35 2.12 4.34
N ILE A 89 -2.01 3.13 3.81
CA ILE A 89 -2.55 4.23 4.60
C ILE A 89 -4.01 3.92 4.89
N GLY A 90 -4.32 3.68 6.17
CA GLY A 90 -5.66 3.29 6.59
C GLY A 90 -6.71 4.31 6.21
N GLN A 91 -7.91 3.84 5.86
CA GLN A 91 -8.98 4.73 5.40
C GLN A 91 -9.40 5.73 6.48
N ARG A 92 -9.30 5.38 7.76
CA ARG A 92 -9.61 6.30 8.86
C ARG A 92 -8.69 7.51 8.87
N LEU A 93 -7.44 7.33 8.44
CA LEU A 93 -6.46 8.42 8.38
C LEU A 93 -6.83 9.45 7.32
N ILE A 94 -7.22 9.00 6.14
CA ILE A 94 -7.59 9.88 5.04
C ILE A 94 -9.04 10.36 5.12
N GLY A 95 -9.83 9.71 5.95
CA GLY A 95 -11.21 10.07 6.18
C GLY A 95 -12.19 9.53 5.14
N LYS A 96 -13.45 9.87 5.34
CA LYS A 96 -14.54 9.46 4.46
C LYS A 96 -14.50 10.27 3.18
N LYS A 97 -14.43 9.57 2.05
CA LYS A 97 -14.49 10.25 0.76
C LYS A 97 -15.93 10.69 0.48
N LYS A 98 -16.09 11.93 0.03
CA LYS A 98 -17.38 12.49 -0.36
C LYS A 98 -17.42 12.69 -1.87
N TRP A 99 -18.61 12.58 -2.39
CA TRP A 99 -18.89 12.93 -3.78
C TRP A 99 -19.00 14.43 -3.95
#